data_854a85e4b23e6a9307917ac27358f8e1
#
_entry.id   854a85e4b23e6a9307917ac27358f8e1
#
_cell.length_a   1.000
_cell.length_b   1.000
_cell.length_c   1.000
_cell.angle_alpha   90.00
_cell.angle_beta   90.00
_cell.angle_gamma   90.00
#
_symmetry.space_group_name_H-M   'P 1'
#
loop_
_entity.id
_entity.type
_entity.pdbx_description
1 polymer ?
#
loop_
_entity_poly.entity_id
_entity_poly.type
_entity_poly.pdbx_seq_one_letter_code
_entity_poly.pdbx_strand_id
1 'polypeptide(L)'
;MYFGVFDPTFIILIPAIIFALYAQAKVKNAYRKYSGIENRRRITGRQAARMILDSNGLQHVSIEMVAGTLTDHYDPSKDIMRLSSQVYNGTSIASVSIAAHESGHAIQDLSLIHI
;
A
#
# COMPACT_ATOMS: atom_id res chain seq x y z
N MET A 1 -25.93 22.49 -21.10
CA MET A 1 -25.06 22.37 -19.92
C MET A 1 -23.73 23.05 -20.20
N TYR A 2 -23.29 23.89 -19.31
CA TYR A 2 -22.10 24.69 -19.51
C TYR A 2 -20.91 24.10 -18.75
N PHE A 3 -19.87 23.69 -19.48
CA PHE A 3 -18.64 23.18 -18.92
C PHE A 3 -17.51 24.17 -19.21
N GLY A 4 -17.38 25.18 -18.39
CA GLY A 4 -16.31 26.15 -18.54
C GLY A 4 -15.52 26.30 -17.25
N VAL A 5 -14.48 27.10 -17.30
CA VAL A 5 -13.62 27.39 -16.15
C VAL A 5 -14.44 27.96 -14.98
N PHE A 6 -15.58 28.55 -15.28
CA PHE A 6 -16.46 29.18 -14.27
C PHE A 6 -17.58 28.27 -13.79
N ASP A 7 -17.62 27.01 -14.26
CA ASP A 7 -18.58 26.04 -13.75
C ASP A 7 -18.24 25.73 -12.28
N PRO A 8 -19.24 25.78 -11.36
CA PRO A 8 -18.98 25.49 -9.95
C PRO A 8 -18.38 24.12 -9.71
N THR A 9 -18.73 23.12 -10.52
CA THR A 9 -18.17 21.76 -10.43
C THR A 9 -16.68 21.80 -10.74
N PHE A 10 -16.28 22.56 -11.74
CA PHE A 10 -14.89 22.70 -12.13
C PHE A 10 -14.07 23.40 -11.03
N ILE A 11 -14.65 24.41 -10.40
CA ILE A 11 -13.99 25.14 -9.31
C ILE A 11 -13.75 24.22 -8.10
N ILE A 12 -14.67 23.30 -7.81
CA ILE A 12 -14.52 22.33 -6.72
C ILE A 12 -13.46 21.29 -7.07
N LEU A 13 -13.36 20.88 -8.34
CA LEU A 13 -12.43 19.85 -8.78
C LEU A 13 -10.97 20.30 -8.73
N ILE A 14 -10.69 21.57 -8.99
CA ILE A 14 -9.32 22.09 -9.00
C ILE A 14 -8.61 21.88 -7.64
N PRO A 15 -9.19 22.31 -6.50
CA PRO A 15 -8.56 22.05 -5.20
C PRO A 15 -8.38 20.57 -4.91
N ALA A 16 -9.34 19.74 -5.30
CA ALA A 16 -9.26 18.30 -5.10
C ALA A 16 -8.08 17.67 -5.88
N ILE A 17 -7.88 18.12 -7.12
CA ILE A 17 -6.77 17.64 -7.96
C ILE A 17 -5.43 18.08 -7.37
N ILE A 18 -5.33 19.34 -6.94
CA ILE A 18 -4.12 19.85 -6.31
C ILE A 18 -3.78 19.08 -5.04
N PHE A 19 -4.78 18.80 -4.22
CA PHE A 19 -4.59 18.03 -3.00
C PHE A 19 -4.12 16.61 -3.30
N ALA A 20 -4.71 15.97 -4.31
CA ALA A 20 -4.33 14.61 -4.72
C ALA A 20 -2.88 14.56 -5.21
N LEU A 21 -2.46 15.54 -6.02
CA LEU A 21 -1.09 15.62 -6.51
C LEU A 21 -0.10 15.85 -5.35
N TYR A 22 -0.46 16.70 -4.42
CA TYR A 22 0.36 16.96 -3.23
C TYR A 22 0.51 15.70 -2.39
N ALA A 23 -0.58 14.97 -2.16
CA ALA A 23 -0.56 13.75 -1.38
C ALA A 23 0.31 12.67 -2.05
N GLN A 24 0.20 12.51 -3.38
CA GLN A 24 1.03 11.58 -4.13
C GLN A 24 2.51 11.93 -4.05
N ALA A 25 2.85 13.22 -4.18
CA ALA A 25 4.23 13.66 -4.07
C ALA A 25 4.79 13.37 -2.68
N LYS A 26 3.98 13.60 -1.65
CA LYS A 26 4.39 13.34 -0.27
C LYS A 26 4.65 11.86 -0.01
N VAL A 27 3.80 10.98 -0.53
CA VAL A 27 3.97 9.53 -0.43
C VAL A 27 5.25 9.09 -1.15
N LYS A 28 5.47 9.57 -2.37
CA LYS A 28 6.66 9.23 -3.14
C LYS A 28 7.94 9.71 -2.44
N ASN A 29 7.91 10.91 -1.87
CA ASN A 29 9.06 11.45 -1.15
C ASN A 29 9.36 10.65 0.12
N ALA A 30 8.33 10.26 0.86
CA ALA A 30 8.49 9.42 2.03
C ALA A 30 9.04 8.05 1.66
N TYR A 31 8.53 7.45 0.59
CA TYR A 31 9.02 6.17 0.09
C TYR A 31 10.52 6.27 -0.26
N ARG A 32 10.90 7.32 -0.99
CA ARG A 32 12.30 7.54 -1.36
C ARG A 32 13.20 7.68 -0.15
N LYS A 33 12.76 8.46 0.84
CA LYS A 33 13.51 8.69 2.07
C LYS A 33 13.70 7.41 2.88
N TYR A 34 12.61 6.69 3.12
CA TYR A 34 12.66 5.52 4.00
C TYR A 34 13.11 4.25 3.30
N SER A 35 13.17 4.25 1.97
CA SER A 35 13.75 3.13 1.23
C SER A 35 15.26 3.00 1.44
N GLY A 36 15.93 4.11 1.79
CA GLY A 36 17.35 4.09 2.09
C GLY A 36 17.69 3.73 3.53
N ILE A 37 16.68 3.56 4.40
CA ILE A 37 16.90 3.29 5.81
C ILE A 37 16.53 1.83 6.10
N GLU A 38 17.52 1.05 6.53
CA GLU A 38 17.32 -0.37 6.83
C GLU A 38 16.67 -0.53 8.21
N ASN A 39 15.74 -1.50 8.34
CA ASN A 39 15.15 -1.78 9.64
C ASN A 39 16.14 -2.57 10.53
N ARG A 40 15.95 -2.48 11.84
CA ARG A 40 16.92 -3.04 12.80
C ARG A 40 17.06 -4.54 12.72
N ARG A 41 15.98 -5.25 12.43
CA ARG A 41 15.97 -6.72 12.36
C ARG A 41 16.32 -7.25 10.98
N ARG A 42 16.46 -6.36 10.00
CA ARG A 42 16.74 -6.71 8.62
C ARG A 42 15.74 -7.74 8.05
N ILE A 43 14.48 -7.66 8.47
CA ILE A 43 13.44 -8.51 7.91
C ILE A 43 12.95 -7.90 6.61
N THR A 44 12.57 -8.77 5.67
CA THR A 44 12.02 -8.32 4.38
C THR A 44 10.55 -7.95 4.53
N GLY A 45 10.02 -7.20 3.55
CA GLY A 45 8.59 -6.92 3.52
C GLY A 45 7.76 -8.20 3.48
N ARG A 46 8.21 -9.21 2.73
CA ARG A 46 7.56 -10.51 2.71
C ARG A 46 7.50 -11.15 4.10
N GLN A 47 8.60 -11.13 4.82
CA GLN A 47 8.65 -11.70 6.17
C GLN A 47 7.74 -10.96 7.13
N ALA A 48 7.73 -9.62 7.06
CA ALA A 48 6.85 -8.80 7.90
C ALA A 48 5.39 -9.11 7.62
N ALA A 49 5.00 -9.16 6.34
CA ALA A 49 3.64 -9.49 5.95
C ALA A 49 3.25 -10.88 6.43
N ARG A 50 4.13 -11.86 6.26
CA ARG A 50 3.87 -13.23 6.71
C ARG A 50 3.64 -13.30 8.21
N MET A 51 4.46 -12.59 8.98
CA MET A 51 4.33 -12.55 10.44
C MET A 51 2.98 -11.94 10.86
N ILE A 52 2.59 -10.84 10.23
CA ILE A 52 1.34 -10.16 10.57
C ILE A 52 0.12 -11.03 10.20
N LEU A 53 0.12 -11.59 9.01
CA LEU A 53 -0.98 -12.44 8.55
C LEU A 53 -1.11 -13.67 9.41
N ASP A 54 -0.02 -14.34 9.71
CA ASP A 54 -0.04 -15.56 10.53
C ASP A 54 -0.52 -15.27 11.95
N SER A 55 -0.13 -14.12 12.52
CA SER A 55 -0.56 -13.72 13.86
C SER A 55 -2.06 -13.43 13.94
N ASN A 56 -2.71 -13.20 12.82
CA ASN A 56 -4.14 -12.89 12.74
C ASN A 56 -4.95 -14.04 12.13
N GLY A 57 -4.37 -15.24 12.06
CA GLY A 57 -5.09 -16.42 11.58
C GLY A 57 -5.27 -16.46 10.07
N LEU A 58 -4.46 -15.73 9.33
CA LEU A 58 -4.56 -15.62 7.88
C LEU A 58 -3.45 -16.38 7.16
N GLN A 59 -3.13 -17.57 7.62
CA GLN A 59 -2.09 -18.41 7.02
C GLN A 59 -2.42 -18.79 5.57
N HIS A 60 -3.69 -18.78 5.20
CA HIS A 60 -4.14 -19.15 3.85
C HIS A 60 -3.89 -18.05 2.82
N VAL A 61 -3.60 -16.82 3.26
CA VAL A 61 -3.30 -15.73 2.34
C VAL A 61 -1.89 -15.91 1.77
N SER A 62 -1.80 -16.03 0.45
CA SER A 62 -0.52 -16.15 -0.24
C SER A 62 0.13 -14.78 -0.42
N ILE A 63 1.45 -14.75 -0.40
CA ILE A 63 2.21 -13.53 -0.67
C ILE A 63 3.00 -13.74 -1.95
N GLU A 64 2.74 -12.91 -2.95
CA GLU A 64 3.38 -13.00 -4.26
C GLU A 64 4.08 -11.69 -4.61
N MET A 65 5.10 -11.78 -5.45
CA MET A 65 5.82 -10.62 -5.95
C MET A 65 5.18 -10.14 -7.25
N VAL A 66 5.07 -8.83 -7.41
CA VAL A 66 4.52 -8.20 -8.61
C VAL A 66 5.50 -7.15 -9.13
N ALA A 67 5.49 -6.94 -10.44
CA ALA A 67 6.35 -5.94 -11.07
C ALA A 67 5.86 -4.52 -10.80
N GLY A 68 6.79 -3.57 -10.84
CA GLY A 68 6.50 -2.15 -10.70
C GLY A 68 6.97 -1.59 -9.36
N THR A 69 6.77 -0.28 -9.20
CA THR A 69 7.09 0.43 -7.96
C THR A 69 5.79 0.92 -7.34
N LEU A 70 5.60 0.68 -6.05
CA LEU A 70 4.38 1.05 -5.34
C LEU A 70 3.13 0.42 -5.96
N THR A 71 3.27 -0.79 -6.48
CA THR A 71 2.17 -1.56 -7.04
C THR A 71 1.61 -2.58 -6.04
N ASP A 72 2.03 -2.47 -4.79
CA ASP A 72 1.63 -3.36 -3.72
C ASP A 72 0.13 -3.28 -3.47
N HIS A 73 -0.51 -4.43 -3.33
CA HIS A 73 -1.95 -4.46 -3.08
C HIS A 73 -2.37 -5.82 -2.56
N TYR A 74 -3.53 -5.86 -1.91
CA TYR A 74 -4.20 -7.09 -1.53
C TYR A 74 -5.37 -7.35 -2.46
N ASP A 75 -5.47 -8.57 -2.99
CA ASP A 75 -6.55 -9.00 -3.87
C ASP A 75 -7.54 -9.83 -3.06
N PRO A 76 -8.69 -9.26 -2.67
CA PRO A 76 -9.66 -9.97 -1.84
C PRO A 76 -10.37 -11.12 -2.57
N SER A 77 -10.45 -11.07 -3.89
CA SER A 77 -11.13 -12.11 -4.65
C SER A 77 -10.35 -13.43 -4.68
N LYS A 78 -9.02 -13.34 -4.55
CA LYS A 78 -8.14 -14.52 -4.61
C LYS A 78 -7.40 -14.79 -3.32
N ASP A 79 -7.57 -13.95 -2.29
CA ASP A 79 -6.82 -14.00 -1.03
C ASP A 79 -5.31 -14.02 -1.27
N ILE A 80 -4.85 -13.12 -2.14
CA ILE A 80 -3.44 -13.00 -2.48
C ILE A 80 -2.97 -11.58 -2.16
N MET A 81 -1.86 -11.49 -1.44
CA MET A 81 -1.17 -10.23 -1.23
C MET A 81 -0.04 -10.13 -2.25
N ARG A 82 -0.03 -9.05 -3.02
CA ARG A 82 1.01 -8.81 -4.02
C ARG A 82 1.89 -7.64 -3.57
N LEU A 83 3.17 -7.91 -3.47
CA LEU A 83 4.15 -6.91 -3.08
C LEU A 83 5.12 -6.67 -4.24
N SER A 84 5.44 -5.41 -4.50
CA SER A 84 6.46 -5.07 -5.49
C SER A 84 7.79 -5.70 -5.09
N SER A 85 8.68 -5.94 -6.05
CA SER A 85 9.96 -6.62 -5.79
C SER A 85 10.79 -5.88 -4.74
N GLN A 86 10.73 -4.56 -4.72
CA GLN A 86 11.48 -3.74 -3.76
C GLN A 86 10.94 -3.90 -2.33
N VAL A 87 9.63 -4.07 -2.19
CA VAL A 87 9.00 -4.32 -0.88
C VAL A 87 9.18 -5.77 -0.48
N TYR A 88 8.96 -6.69 -1.41
CA TYR A 88 9.02 -8.13 -1.16
C TYR A 88 10.39 -8.55 -0.62
N ASN A 89 11.45 -8.10 -1.27
CA ASN A 89 12.82 -8.47 -0.94
C ASN A 89 13.56 -7.42 -0.08
N GLY A 90 12.96 -6.25 0.10
CA GLY A 90 13.63 -5.15 0.78
C GLY A 90 13.58 -5.24 2.28
N THR A 91 14.63 -4.78 2.92
CA THR A 91 14.76 -4.73 4.38
C THR A 91 14.68 -3.31 4.91
N SER A 92 14.27 -2.35 4.08
CA SER A 92 14.14 -0.96 4.47
C SER A 92 12.90 -0.75 5.36
N ILE A 93 12.89 0.38 6.07
CA ILE A 93 11.71 0.80 6.84
C ILE A 93 10.51 0.94 5.92
N ALA A 94 10.70 1.49 4.71
CA ALA A 94 9.62 1.63 3.74
C ALA A 94 9.05 0.27 3.33
N SER A 95 9.91 -0.72 3.08
CA SER A 95 9.47 -2.06 2.68
C SER A 95 8.59 -2.71 3.75
N VAL A 96 9.02 -2.66 4.99
CA VAL A 96 8.24 -3.24 6.11
C VAL A 96 6.95 -2.47 6.34
N SER A 97 6.99 -1.15 6.24
CA SER A 97 5.80 -0.31 6.44
C SER A 97 4.73 -0.56 5.38
N ILE A 98 5.13 -0.68 4.12
CA ILE A 98 4.20 -0.97 3.02
C ILE A 98 3.61 -2.36 3.19
N ALA A 99 4.44 -3.34 3.53
CA ALA A 99 3.98 -4.71 3.77
C ALA A 99 2.97 -4.76 4.92
N ALA A 100 3.23 -4.02 5.99
CA ALA A 100 2.32 -3.94 7.13
C ALA A 100 1.00 -3.27 6.75
N HIS A 101 1.05 -2.22 5.93
CA HIS A 101 -0.14 -1.53 5.46
C HIS A 101 -1.04 -2.46 4.64
N GLU A 102 -0.46 -3.21 3.70
CA GLU A 102 -1.23 -4.15 2.88
C GLU A 102 -1.75 -5.33 3.71
N SER A 103 -0.98 -5.78 4.70
CA SER A 103 -1.46 -6.80 5.64
C SER A 103 -2.65 -6.31 6.44
N GLY A 104 -2.66 -5.02 6.82
CA GLY A 104 -3.79 -4.40 7.48
C GLY A 104 -5.05 -4.41 6.63
N HIS A 105 -4.92 -4.17 5.33
CA HIS A 105 -6.05 -4.27 4.40
C HIS A 105 -6.62 -5.68 4.34
N ALA A 106 -5.76 -6.69 4.31
CA ALA A 106 -6.21 -8.09 4.31
C ALA A 106 -6.98 -8.42 5.58
N ILE A 107 -6.47 -8.00 6.74
CA ILE A 107 -7.14 -8.22 8.03
C ILE A 107 -8.49 -7.53 8.05
N GLN A 108 -8.54 -6.28 7.60
CA GLN A 108 -9.77 -5.50 7.56
C GLN A 108 -10.81 -6.13 6.65
N ASP A 109 -10.43 -6.56 5.46
CA ASP A 109 -11.33 -7.18 4.50
C ASP A 109 -11.95 -8.46 5.07
N LEU A 110 -11.13 -9.33 5.66
CA LEU A 110 -11.60 -10.59 6.20
C LEU A 110 -12.44 -10.41 7.47
N SER A 111 -12.17 -9.37 8.25
CA SER A 111 -13.00 -9.02 9.41
C SER A 111 -14.40 -8.60 8.98
N LEU A 112 -14.53 -7.87 7.88
CA LEU A 112 -15.83 -7.45 7.35
C LEU A 112 -16.67 -8.61 6.85
N ILE A 113 -16.04 -9.65 6.32
CA ILE A 113 -16.73 -10.82 5.82
C ILE A 113 -17.36 -11.63 6.98
N HIS A 114 -16.74 -11.58 8.16
CA HIS A 114 -17.22 -12.34 9.33
C HIS A 114 -18.24 -11.57 10.18
N ILE A 115 -18.57 -10.36 9.80
CA ILE A 115 -19.63 -9.58 10.43
C ILE A 115 -20.93 -9.77 9.64
#